data_f2e6bc9032e0c0008e6ce49ac5331bf3
#
_entry.id   f2e6bc9032e0c0008e6ce49ac5331bf3
#
_cell.length_a   1.000
_cell.length_b   1.000
_cell.length_c   1.000
_cell.angle_alpha   90.00
_cell.angle_beta   90.00
_cell.angle_gamma   90.00
#
_symmetry.space_group_name_H-M   'P 1'
#
loop_
_entity.id
_entity.type
_entity.pdbx_description
1 polymer ?
#
loop_
_entity_poly.entity_id
_entity_poly.type
_entity_poly.pdbx_seq_one_letter_code
_entity_poly.pdbx_strand_id
1 'polypeptide(L)'
;KTYIMGILNVTPDSFSDGGAWQGADRALFRVEEMMQEGMDILDIGGESTRPGYTQISVQEEIERVVPVIEAVKSRFDVPVSLDTYKADVAKAGIQAGADLINDIWGLKYDAEMAKVIAEGNVACCLMHNRKDAEYKNLLKDMQKDLRESLKRAEAAGIAKDKIILDPGIGFAKSYADNLEVLKTCGE
;
A
#
# COMPACT_ATOMS: atom_id res chain seq x y z
N LYS A 1 -6.30 -4.24 -19.71
CA LYS A 1 -4.89 -4.57 -19.42
C LYS A 1 -4.76 -4.92 -17.95
N THR A 2 -4.05 -5.98 -17.61
CA THR A 2 -3.61 -6.25 -16.25
C THR A 2 -2.37 -5.39 -15.97
N TYR A 3 -2.37 -4.66 -14.86
CA TYR A 3 -1.20 -3.91 -14.39
C TYR A 3 -0.44 -4.74 -13.38
N ILE A 4 0.88 -4.68 -13.42
CA ILE A 4 1.77 -5.39 -12.52
C ILE A 4 2.36 -4.39 -11.51
N MET A 5 2.12 -4.64 -10.23
CA MET A 5 2.69 -3.86 -9.14
C MET A 5 3.91 -4.57 -8.59
N GLY A 6 5.09 -3.97 -8.72
CA GLY A 6 6.34 -4.46 -8.16
C GLY A 6 6.51 -3.98 -6.72
N ILE A 7 6.87 -4.87 -5.80
CA ILE A 7 6.99 -4.56 -4.37
C ILE A 7 8.46 -4.30 -4.01
N LEU A 8 8.72 -3.16 -3.40
CA LEU A 8 10.01 -2.76 -2.85
C LEU A 8 9.91 -2.53 -1.33
N ASN A 9 10.41 -3.47 -0.54
CA ASN A 9 10.45 -3.32 0.92
C ASN A 9 11.73 -2.57 1.33
N VAL A 10 11.56 -1.43 2.00
CA VAL A 10 12.63 -0.58 2.51
C VAL A 10 12.82 -0.86 3.99
N THR A 11 13.32 -2.05 4.32
CA THR A 11 13.60 -2.46 5.70
C THR A 11 15.11 -2.39 6.00
N PRO A 12 15.54 -2.25 7.28
CA PRO A 12 16.96 -2.20 7.63
C PRO A 12 17.77 -3.37 7.08
N ASP A 13 17.20 -4.56 7.06
CA ASP A 13 17.86 -5.76 6.53
C ASP A 13 18.07 -5.71 5.02
N SER A 14 17.24 -4.96 4.31
CA SER A 14 17.39 -4.76 2.86
C SER A 14 18.52 -3.79 2.51
N PHE A 15 19.00 -2.99 3.50
CA PHE A 15 19.97 -1.90 3.31
C PHE A 15 21.15 -1.93 4.29
N SER A 16 21.33 -3.01 5.08
CA SER A 16 22.23 -3.08 6.25
C SER A 16 23.73 -2.98 5.98
N ASP A 17 24.21 -3.10 4.73
CA ASP A 17 25.62 -3.25 4.44
C ASP A 17 26.37 -2.00 3.95
N GLY A 18 25.83 -0.78 4.09
CA GLY A 18 26.57 0.34 3.54
C GLY A 18 26.05 1.77 3.72
N GLY A 19 25.15 2.01 4.65
CA GLY A 19 24.61 3.36 4.90
C GLY A 19 23.49 3.79 3.94
N ALA A 20 22.84 4.94 4.24
CA ALA A 20 21.64 5.41 3.54
C ALA A 20 21.82 5.60 2.01
N TRP A 21 22.99 6.00 1.55
CA TRP A 21 23.28 6.20 0.12
C TRP A 21 23.39 4.89 -0.67
N GLN A 22 24.04 3.87 -0.11
CA GLN A 22 24.10 2.55 -0.77
C GLN A 22 22.77 1.86 -0.79
N GLY A 23 21.90 2.13 0.21
CA GLY A 23 20.53 1.67 0.24
C GLY A 23 19.69 2.24 -0.91
N ALA A 24 19.78 3.54 -1.13
CA ALA A 24 19.07 4.21 -2.23
C ALA A 24 19.54 3.71 -3.60
N ASP A 25 20.83 3.54 -3.82
CA ASP A 25 21.36 3.02 -5.09
C ASP A 25 20.90 1.58 -5.37
N ARG A 26 20.87 0.71 -4.36
CA ARG A 26 20.33 -0.65 -4.49
C ARG A 26 18.83 -0.64 -4.79
N ALA A 27 18.07 0.25 -4.14
CA ALA A 27 16.66 0.43 -4.42
C ALA A 27 16.43 0.85 -5.88
N LEU A 28 17.17 1.85 -6.36
CA LEU A 28 17.09 2.32 -7.74
C LEU A 28 17.46 1.24 -8.75
N PHE A 29 18.50 0.45 -8.48
CA PHE A 29 18.88 -0.68 -9.32
C PHE A 29 17.74 -1.73 -9.40
N ARG A 30 17.14 -2.07 -8.23
CA ARG A 30 16.04 -3.04 -8.21
C ARG A 30 14.80 -2.51 -8.92
N VAL A 31 14.50 -1.21 -8.82
CA VAL A 31 13.41 -0.57 -9.58
C VAL A 31 13.65 -0.69 -11.07
N GLU A 32 14.87 -0.41 -11.54
CA GLU A 32 15.23 -0.54 -12.95
C GLU A 32 15.06 -1.97 -13.48
N GLU A 33 15.47 -2.98 -12.70
CA GLU A 33 15.24 -4.40 -13.03
C GLU A 33 13.73 -4.71 -13.14
N MET A 34 12.92 -4.31 -12.14
CA MET A 34 11.47 -4.55 -12.15
C MET A 34 10.78 -3.86 -13.33
N MET A 35 11.23 -2.67 -13.72
CA MET A 35 10.73 -2.00 -14.93
C MET A 35 11.05 -2.78 -16.19
N GLN A 36 12.25 -3.33 -16.31
CA GLN A 36 12.65 -4.20 -17.42
C GLN A 36 11.87 -5.52 -17.44
N GLU A 37 11.50 -6.05 -16.28
CA GLU A 37 10.65 -7.23 -16.10
C GLU A 37 9.16 -6.94 -16.44
N GLY A 38 8.78 -5.69 -16.64
CA GLY A 38 7.43 -5.29 -17.06
C GLY A 38 6.53 -4.77 -15.94
N MET A 39 7.11 -4.28 -14.83
CA MET A 39 6.37 -3.59 -13.79
C MET A 39 5.71 -2.31 -14.32
N ASP A 40 4.44 -2.10 -13.97
CA ASP A 40 3.66 -0.91 -14.32
C ASP A 40 3.58 0.10 -13.15
N ILE A 41 3.61 -0.36 -11.89
CA ILE A 41 3.49 0.45 -10.67
C ILE A 41 4.51 -0.05 -9.65
N LEU A 42 5.22 0.86 -8.98
CA LEU A 42 6.14 0.51 -7.90
C LEU A 42 5.44 0.71 -6.55
N ASP A 43 5.37 -0.32 -5.70
CA ASP A 43 4.83 -0.25 -4.35
C ASP A 43 5.95 -0.25 -3.32
N ILE A 44 6.09 0.83 -2.56
CA ILE A 44 7.16 1.04 -1.58
C ILE A 44 6.60 0.88 -0.18
N GLY A 45 7.17 -0.02 0.62
CA GLY A 45 6.79 -0.24 2.02
C GLY A 45 7.97 -0.08 2.98
N GLY A 46 7.80 0.72 4.03
CA GLY A 46 8.81 0.94 5.08
C GLY A 46 8.67 0.02 6.30
N GLU A 47 7.49 -0.56 6.48
CA GLU A 47 7.15 -1.48 7.56
C GLU A 47 6.76 -2.84 6.98
N SER A 48 7.19 -3.93 7.60
CA SER A 48 6.72 -5.26 7.22
C SER A 48 5.28 -5.44 7.68
N THR A 49 4.39 -5.83 6.78
CA THR A 49 2.98 -6.13 7.08
C THR A 49 2.70 -7.62 7.24
N ARG A 50 3.75 -8.45 7.30
CA ARG A 50 3.65 -9.91 7.50
C ARG A 50 3.16 -10.24 8.91
N PRO A 51 2.40 -11.34 9.11
CA PRO A 51 1.99 -11.76 10.44
C PRO A 51 3.17 -11.85 11.42
N GLY A 52 3.03 -11.23 12.62
CA GLY A 52 4.07 -11.21 13.63
C GLY A 52 5.13 -10.10 13.48
N TYR A 53 4.92 -9.15 12.58
CA TYR A 53 5.81 -7.99 12.44
C TYR A 53 5.81 -7.10 13.69
N THR A 54 6.90 -6.36 13.87
CA THR A 54 6.99 -5.31 14.89
C THR A 54 6.66 -3.98 14.25
N GLN A 55 5.65 -3.32 14.80
CA GLN A 55 5.26 -1.97 14.36
C GLN A 55 6.39 -0.98 14.65
N ILE A 56 6.75 -0.17 13.67
CA ILE A 56 7.74 0.90 13.81
C ILE A 56 7.04 2.26 14.04
N SER A 57 7.82 3.23 14.51
CA SER A 57 7.29 4.59 14.67
C SER A 57 6.99 5.26 13.32
N VAL A 58 6.10 6.25 13.33
CA VAL A 58 5.80 7.09 12.15
C VAL A 58 7.09 7.71 11.60
N GLN A 59 7.91 8.28 12.50
CA GLN A 59 9.14 8.95 12.11
C GLN A 59 10.13 7.99 11.43
N GLU A 60 10.30 6.80 11.97
CA GLU A 60 11.17 5.77 11.41
C GLU A 60 10.68 5.32 10.01
N GLU A 61 9.37 5.16 9.84
CA GLU A 61 8.81 4.79 8.54
C GLU A 61 9.02 5.89 7.50
N ILE A 62 8.78 7.17 7.87
CA ILE A 62 9.05 8.33 7.02
C ILE A 62 10.53 8.37 6.58
N GLU A 63 11.46 8.21 7.52
CA GLU A 63 12.90 8.21 7.25
C GLU A 63 13.34 7.10 6.29
N ARG A 64 12.61 5.98 6.27
CA ARG A 64 12.85 4.88 5.33
C ARG A 64 12.30 5.17 3.93
N VAL A 65 11.02 5.59 3.83
CA VAL A 65 10.32 5.62 2.54
C VAL A 65 10.52 6.90 1.75
N VAL A 66 10.56 8.06 2.41
CA VAL A 66 10.63 9.37 1.74
C VAL A 66 11.86 9.51 0.85
N PRO A 67 13.09 9.22 1.31
CA PRO A 67 14.28 9.35 0.46
C PRO A 67 14.23 8.43 -0.77
N VAL A 68 13.61 7.24 -0.64
CA VAL A 68 13.48 6.30 -1.76
C VAL A 68 12.45 6.78 -2.77
N ILE A 69 11.31 7.31 -2.31
CA ILE A 69 10.29 7.90 -3.19
C ILE A 69 10.89 9.05 -3.99
N GLU A 70 11.57 9.99 -3.34
CA GLU A 70 12.22 11.13 -4.00
C GLU A 70 13.27 10.68 -5.03
N ALA A 71 14.12 9.71 -4.68
CA ALA A 71 15.13 9.17 -5.57
C ALA A 71 14.50 8.50 -6.81
N VAL A 72 13.44 7.70 -6.63
CA VAL A 72 12.72 7.06 -7.71
C VAL A 72 12.06 8.09 -8.62
N LYS A 73 11.32 9.05 -8.06
CA LYS A 73 10.62 10.08 -8.83
C LYS A 73 11.57 11.02 -9.59
N SER A 74 12.80 11.20 -9.10
CA SER A 74 13.81 11.99 -9.80
C SER A 74 14.42 11.28 -11.01
N ARG A 75 14.38 9.94 -11.05
CA ARG A 75 15.10 9.12 -12.04
C ARG A 75 14.19 8.38 -13.02
N PHE A 76 12.99 7.99 -12.58
CA PHE A 76 12.10 7.13 -13.35
C PHE A 76 10.72 7.77 -13.52
N ASP A 77 10.13 7.57 -14.70
CA ASP A 77 8.74 7.91 -14.99
C ASP A 77 7.87 6.66 -14.73
N VAL A 78 7.68 6.35 -13.45
CA VAL A 78 6.85 5.23 -12.98
C VAL A 78 5.91 5.71 -11.88
N PRO A 79 4.63 5.29 -11.89
CA PRO A 79 3.73 5.55 -10.77
C PRO A 79 4.25 4.89 -9.50
N VAL A 80 4.26 5.65 -8.40
CA VAL A 80 4.71 5.19 -7.08
C VAL A 80 3.51 5.04 -6.15
N SER A 81 3.34 3.84 -5.64
CA SER A 81 2.44 3.48 -4.55
C SER A 81 3.23 3.47 -3.23
N LEU A 82 2.64 3.99 -2.17
CA LEU A 82 3.18 3.89 -0.81
C LEU A 82 2.31 2.98 0.04
N ASP A 83 2.87 1.83 0.46
CA ASP A 83 2.22 0.89 1.39
C ASP A 83 2.35 1.42 2.82
N THR A 84 1.27 2.01 3.30
CA THR A 84 1.17 2.49 4.68
C THR A 84 -0.29 2.65 5.11
N TYR A 85 -0.54 2.42 6.40
CA TYR A 85 -1.84 2.65 7.04
C TYR A 85 -1.80 3.82 8.05
N LYS A 86 -0.68 4.57 8.10
CA LYS A 86 -0.46 5.73 8.98
C LYS A 86 -0.59 7.02 8.18
N ALA A 87 -1.51 7.89 8.57
CA ALA A 87 -1.83 9.12 7.83
C ALA A 87 -0.64 10.08 7.71
N ASP A 88 0.18 10.23 8.76
CA ASP A 88 1.35 11.11 8.71
C ASP A 88 2.43 10.58 7.76
N VAL A 89 2.61 9.26 7.65
CA VAL A 89 3.52 8.64 6.67
C VAL A 89 2.97 8.86 5.26
N ALA A 90 1.67 8.64 5.05
CA ALA A 90 1.03 8.90 3.76
C ALA A 90 1.19 10.36 3.33
N LYS A 91 1.00 11.31 4.25
CA LYS A 91 1.20 12.75 3.99
C LYS A 91 2.62 13.06 3.53
N ALA A 92 3.63 12.54 4.24
CA ALA A 92 5.03 12.72 3.88
C ALA A 92 5.36 12.09 2.53
N GLY A 93 4.86 10.87 2.27
CA GLY A 93 5.05 10.18 1.00
C GLY A 93 4.41 10.90 -0.19
N ILE A 94 3.20 11.45 -0.03
CA ILE A 94 2.54 12.27 -1.06
C ILE A 94 3.37 13.53 -1.37
N GLN A 95 3.91 14.17 -0.33
CA GLN A 95 4.79 15.33 -0.52
C GLN A 95 6.09 14.98 -1.25
N ALA A 96 6.59 13.76 -1.05
CA ALA A 96 7.76 13.22 -1.75
C ALA A 96 7.46 12.77 -3.19
N GLY A 97 6.18 12.70 -3.59
CA GLY A 97 5.76 12.39 -4.95
C GLY A 97 5.06 11.04 -5.13
N ALA A 98 4.58 10.39 -4.08
CA ALA A 98 3.73 9.20 -4.22
C ALA A 98 2.42 9.53 -4.94
N ASP A 99 2.04 8.70 -5.89
CA ASP A 99 0.85 8.85 -6.75
C ASP A 99 -0.36 8.08 -6.20
N LEU A 100 -0.11 7.07 -5.34
CA LEU A 100 -1.11 6.18 -4.78
C LEU A 100 -0.75 5.82 -3.33
N ILE A 101 -1.76 5.72 -2.47
CA ILE A 101 -1.61 5.15 -1.13
C ILE A 101 -2.26 3.76 -1.11
N ASN A 102 -1.46 2.75 -0.76
CA ASN A 102 -1.90 1.38 -0.57
C ASN A 102 -2.15 1.14 0.92
N ASP A 103 -3.44 1.18 1.34
CA ASP A 103 -3.83 1.04 2.74
C ASP A 103 -4.42 -0.34 3.01
N ILE A 104 -3.64 -1.19 3.66
CA ILE A 104 -4.03 -2.56 4.04
C ILE A 104 -5.19 -2.64 5.03
N TRP A 105 -5.59 -1.55 5.65
CA TRP A 105 -6.74 -1.46 6.56
C TRP A 105 -7.96 -0.77 5.94
N GLY A 106 -7.84 -0.26 4.70
CA GLY A 106 -8.95 0.33 3.98
C GLY A 106 -9.61 1.49 4.72
N LEU A 107 -8.84 2.46 5.17
CA LEU A 107 -9.26 3.67 5.89
C LEU A 107 -9.87 3.42 7.29
N LYS A 108 -9.60 2.24 7.88
CA LYS A 108 -10.19 1.87 9.18
C LYS A 108 -9.23 1.94 10.35
N TYR A 109 -7.92 2.06 10.08
CA TYR A 109 -6.90 2.12 11.13
C TYR A 109 -6.70 3.56 11.62
N ASP A 110 -6.42 4.48 10.71
CA ASP A 110 -6.16 5.89 11.02
C ASP A 110 -7.29 6.78 10.47
N ALA A 111 -7.93 7.53 11.37
CA ALA A 111 -9.07 8.36 11.03
C ALA A 111 -8.73 9.52 10.06
N GLU A 112 -7.48 9.99 10.06
CA GLU A 112 -7.02 11.08 9.21
C GLU A 112 -6.61 10.62 7.79
N MET A 113 -6.45 9.31 7.58
CA MET A 113 -5.96 8.76 6.31
C MET A 113 -6.80 9.21 5.11
N ALA A 114 -8.12 9.08 5.20
CA ALA A 114 -9.02 9.46 4.11
C ALA A 114 -8.90 10.94 3.72
N LYS A 115 -8.75 11.81 4.73
CA LYS A 115 -8.57 13.24 4.54
C LYS A 115 -7.23 13.56 3.87
N VAL A 116 -6.15 12.92 4.31
CA VAL A 116 -4.80 13.07 3.73
C VAL A 116 -4.79 12.69 2.25
N ILE A 117 -5.40 11.56 1.89
CA ILE A 117 -5.52 11.11 0.50
C ILE A 117 -6.33 12.10 -0.34
N ALA A 118 -7.47 12.58 0.18
CA ALA A 118 -8.31 13.55 -0.50
C ALA A 118 -7.61 14.89 -0.74
N GLU A 119 -6.94 15.44 0.30
CA GLU A 119 -6.18 16.69 0.21
C GLU A 119 -4.99 16.57 -0.75
N GLY A 120 -4.31 15.41 -0.75
CA GLY A 120 -3.22 15.12 -1.68
C GLY A 120 -3.69 14.87 -3.12
N ASN A 121 -4.99 14.65 -3.33
CA ASN A 121 -5.60 14.35 -4.63
C ASN A 121 -4.95 13.17 -5.37
N VAL A 122 -4.43 12.18 -4.61
CA VAL A 122 -3.81 10.96 -5.12
C VAL A 122 -4.82 9.80 -5.19
N ALA A 123 -4.45 8.70 -5.87
CA ALA A 123 -5.23 7.47 -5.86
C ALA A 123 -5.08 6.71 -4.53
N CYS A 124 -5.96 5.75 -4.28
CA CYS A 124 -5.80 4.82 -3.16
C CYS A 124 -6.22 3.39 -3.52
N CYS A 125 -5.50 2.43 -2.97
CA CYS A 125 -5.86 1.03 -2.93
C CYS A 125 -6.35 0.70 -1.52
N LEU A 126 -7.60 0.29 -1.39
CA LEU A 126 -8.25 0.01 -0.10
C LEU A 126 -8.43 -1.49 0.04
N MET A 127 -7.61 -2.09 0.90
CA MET A 127 -7.61 -3.53 1.09
C MET A 127 -8.61 -3.97 2.17
N HIS A 128 -9.27 -5.10 1.91
CA HIS A 128 -10.05 -5.80 2.92
C HIS A 128 -9.14 -6.52 3.90
N ASN A 129 -9.22 -6.12 5.16
CA ASN A 129 -8.51 -6.75 6.27
C ASN A 129 -9.38 -6.78 7.54
N ARG A 130 -9.10 -7.75 8.43
CA ARG A 130 -9.69 -7.88 9.77
C ARG A 130 -8.60 -8.27 10.77
N LYS A 131 -8.87 -8.04 12.05
CA LYS A 131 -7.98 -8.53 13.14
C LYS A 131 -8.04 -10.05 13.24
N ASP A 132 -9.26 -10.62 13.08
CA ASP A 132 -9.53 -12.05 13.21
C ASP A 132 -10.20 -12.56 11.94
N ALA A 133 -9.82 -13.78 11.52
CA ALA A 133 -10.37 -14.46 10.34
C ALA A 133 -11.74 -15.12 10.65
N GLU A 134 -12.67 -14.34 11.25
CA GLU A 134 -14.02 -14.81 11.59
C GLU A 134 -15.06 -14.23 10.65
N TYR A 135 -15.73 -15.10 9.90
CA TYR A 135 -16.78 -14.73 8.94
C TYR A 135 -18.05 -15.54 9.20
N LYS A 136 -19.22 -14.86 9.17
CA LYS A 136 -20.52 -15.56 9.10
C LYS A 136 -20.82 -15.99 7.67
N ASN A 137 -20.46 -15.15 6.72
CA ASN A 137 -20.47 -15.42 5.30
C ASN A 137 -19.35 -14.60 4.66
N LEU A 138 -18.29 -15.27 4.21
CA LEU A 138 -17.06 -14.66 3.75
C LEU A 138 -17.31 -13.50 2.77
N LEU A 139 -17.92 -13.79 1.64
CA LEU A 139 -18.08 -12.81 0.57
C LEU A 139 -19.01 -11.64 0.96
N LYS A 140 -20.12 -11.92 1.65
CA LYS A 140 -21.03 -10.86 2.13
C LYS A 140 -20.39 -9.96 3.16
N ASP A 141 -19.62 -10.53 4.06
CA ASP A 141 -18.92 -9.80 5.11
C ASP A 141 -17.81 -8.94 4.50
N MET A 142 -17.03 -9.48 3.57
CA MET A 142 -16.03 -8.72 2.81
C MET A 142 -16.64 -7.55 2.03
N GLN A 143 -17.72 -7.79 1.31
CA GLN A 143 -18.45 -6.73 0.59
C GLN A 143 -18.96 -5.64 1.52
N LYS A 144 -19.45 -6.02 2.72
CA LYS A 144 -19.87 -5.06 3.73
C LYS A 144 -18.73 -4.19 4.21
N ASP A 145 -17.58 -4.81 4.50
CA ASP A 145 -16.40 -4.12 5.00
C ASP A 145 -15.78 -3.19 3.94
N LEU A 146 -15.74 -3.61 2.67
CA LEU A 146 -15.27 -2.78 1.57
C LEU A 146 -16.23 -1.61 1.28
N ARG A 147 -17.54 -1.83 1.40
CA ARG A 147 -18.53 -0.73 1.31
C ARG A 147 -18.36 0.30 2.43
N GLU A 148 -17.94 -0.11 3.61
CA GLU A 148 -17.59 0.83 4.68
C GLU A 148 -16.37 1.68 4.29
N SER A 149 -15.32 1.06 3.76
CA SER A 149 -14.14 1.77 3.24
C SER A 149 -14.52 2.77 2.14
N LEU A 150 -15.37 2.36 1.19
CA LEU A 150 -15.89 3.26 0.15
C LEU A 150 -16.69 4.45 0.72
N LYS A 151 -17.52 4.23 1.72
CA LYS A 151 -18.25 5.33 2.39
C LYS A 151 -17.31 6.32 3.06
N ARG A 152 -16.23 5.84 3.70
CA ARG A 152 -15.21 6.69 4.31
C ARG A 152 -14.48 7.52 3.25
N ALA A 153 -14.09 6.89 2.13
CA ALA A 153 -13.46 7.57 1.01
C ALA A 153 -14.38 8.65 0.39
N GLU A 154 -15.64 8.31 0.15
CA GLU A 154 -16.66 9.24 -0.40
C GLU A 154 -16.92 10.41 0.54
N ALA A 155 -17.05 10.16 1.85
CA ALA A 155 -17.25 11.20 2.86
C ALA A 155 -16.07 12.18 2.96
N ALA A 156 -14.85 11.72 2.68
CA ALA A 156 -13.65 12.54 2.61
C ALA A 156 -13.48 13.30 1.27
N GLY A 157 -14.29 12.97 0.26
CA GLY A 157 -14.24 13.60 -1.06
C GLY A 157 -13.27 12.94 -2.05
N ILE A 158 -12.83 11.71 -1.78
CA ILE A 158 -11.99 10.95 -2.73
C ILE A 158 -12.85 10.57 -3.95
N ALA A 159 -12.39 10.90 -5.15
CA ALA A 159 -13.09 10.61 -6.40
C ALA A 159 -13.14 9.09 -6.65
N LYS A 160 -14.27 8.57 -7.16
CA LYS A 160 -14.48 7.13 -7.35
C LYS A 160 -13.48 6.48 -8.32
N ASP A 161 -13.07 7.21 -9.33
CA ASP A 161 -12.08 6.80 -10.34
C ASP A 161 -10.63 6.75 -9.81
N LYS A 162 -10.42 7.20 -8.57
CA LYS A 162 -9.14 7.13 -7.84
C LYS A 162 -9.10 6.00 -6.81
N ILE A 163 -10.14 5.16 -6.73
CA ILE A 163 -10.22 4.10 -5.72
C ILE A 163 -10.05 2.74 -6.38
N ILE A 164 -9.09 1.98 -5.90
CA ILE A 164 -8.90 0.56 -6.20
C ILE A 164 -9.35 -0.22 -4.96
N LEU A 165 -10.06 -1.33 -5.14
CA LEU A 165 -10.43 -2.25 -4.07
C LEU A 165 -9.60 -3.51 -4.16
N ASP A 166 -8.97 -3.90 -3.05
CA ASP A 166 -8.20 -5.13 -2.93
C ASP A 166 -8.94 -6.11 -1.98
N PRO A 167 -9.23 -7.33 -2.41
CA PRO A 167 -9.86 -8.33 -1.56
C PRO A 167 -8.98 -8.82 -0.41
N GLY A 168 -7.69 -8.49 -0.38
CA GLY A 168 -6.75 -8.82 0.69
C GLY A 168 -6.44 -10.32 0.77
N ILE A 169 -6.00 -10.91 -0.35
CA ILE A 169 -5.54 -12.30 -0.39
C ILE A 169 -4.35 -12.47 0.57
N GLY A 170 -4.43 -13.48 1.45
CA GLY A 170 -3.41 -13.75 2.45
C GLY A 170 -3.58 -12.98 3.78
N PHE A 171 -4.58 -12.09 3.89
CA PHE A 171 -4.85 -11.32 5.10
C PHE A 171 -6.17 -11.74 5.75
N ALA A 172 -6.12 -12.12 7.04
CA ALA A 172 -7.27 -12.54 7.82
C ALA A 172 -8.19 -13.55 7.09
N LYS A 173 -7.61 -14.49 6.38
CA LYS A 173 -8.32 -15.49 5.59
C LYS A 173 -7.60 -16.85 5.69
N SER A 174 -8.37 -17.92 5.85
CA SER A 174 -7.85 -19.28 5.72
C SER A 174 -7.42 -19.59 4.28
N TYR A 175 -6.73 -20.69 4.07
CA TYR A 175 -6.39 -21.14 2.72
C TYR A 175 -7.63 -21.33 1.84
N ALA A 176 -8.69 -21.93 2.40
CA ALA A 176 -9.95 -22.13 1.66
C ALA A 176 -10.64 -20.81 1.32
N ASP A 177 -10.67 -19.86 2.26
CA ASP A 177 -11.23 -18.52 2.03
C ASP A 177 -10.48 -17.79 0.90
N ASN A 178 -9.17 -17.86 0.87
CA ASN A 178 -8.37 -17.24 -0.20
C ASN A 178 -8.71 -17.82 -1.58
N LEU A 179 -8.90 -19.15 -1.68
CA LEU A 179 -9.30 -19.80 -2.93
C LEU A 179 -10.73 -19.40 -3.36
N GLU A 180 -11.65 -19.27 -2.40
CA GLU A 180 -13.03 -18.82 -2.67
C GLU A 180 -13.03 -17.38 -3.20
N VAL A 181 -12.28 -16.48 -2.54
CA VAL A 181 -12.16 -15.08 -2.96
C VAL A 181 -11.56 -14.97 -4.35
N LEU A 182 -10.48 -15.69 -4.65
CA LEU A 182 -9.85 -15.69 -5.98
C LEU A 182 -10.79 -16.14 -7.11
N LYS A 183 -11.71 -17.09 -6.83
CA LYS A 183 -12.70 -17.56 -7.82
C LYS A 183 -13.77 -16.53 -8.11
N THR A 184 -14.07 -15.65 -7.16
CA THR A 184 -15.17 -14.67 -7.23
C THR A 184 -14.67 -13.23 -7.42
N CYS A 185 -13.36 -13.03 -7.50
CA CYS A 185 -12.76 -11.73 -7.82
C CYS A 185 -13.18 -11.30 -9.23
N GLY A 186 -14.08 -10.33 -9.31
CA GLY A 186 -14.60 -9.79 -10.58
C GLY A 186 -16.12 -9.90 -10.70
N GLU A 187 -16.79 -10.50 -9.72
CA GLU A 187 -18.25 -10.45 -9.54
C GLU A 187 -18.64 -9.30 -8.58
#